data_4dbfb852f037e08c020933a23f6fdd87
#
_entry.id   4dbfb852f037e08c020933a23f6fdd87
#
_cell.length_a   1.000
_cell.length_b   1.000
_cell.length_c   1.000
_cell.angle_alpha   90.00
_cell.angle_beta   90.00
_cell.angle_gamma   90.00
#
_symmetry.space_group_name_H-M   'P 1'
#
loop_
_entity.id
_entity.type
_entity.pdbx_description
1 polymer ?
#
loop_
_entity_poly.entity_id
_entity_poly.type
_entity_poly.pdbx_seq_one_letter_code
_entity_poly.pdbx_strand_id
1 'polypeptide(L)'
;VDTIAHVWSRSPEFTLPGALWRVYLLHEWYHRDPLLVAERYAEGSRAPIIQGLEAPVELRPLSLIMEEVDSLLRGDLTDDDLEYVLGEASRAMRVLAAGEAGALWIEDPADPLAHRVTMRHSALLVTADELDVAAREAAVGTLD
;
A
#
# COMPACT_ATOMS: atom_id res chain seq x y z
N VAL A 1 3.25 -18.88 6.35
CA VAL A 1 3.10 -17.57 5.70
C VAL A 1 3.87 -17.52 4.38
N ASP A 2 5.14 -17.90 4.36
CA ASP A 2 5.95 -17.85 3.14
C ASP A 2 5.40 -18.73 2.01
N THR A 3 4.90 -19.93 2.35
CA THR A 3 4.30 -20.84 1.38
C THR A 3 3.01 -20.27 0.81
N ILE A 4 2.17 -19.68 1.68
CA ILE A 4 0.91 -19.04 1.28
C ILE A 4 1.20 -17.80 0.42
N ALA A 5 2.15 -16.98 0.83
CA ALA A 5 2.56 -15.81 0.06
C ALA A 5 3.06 -16.18 -1.33
N HIS A 6 3.80 -17.28 -1.45
CA HIS A 6 4.26 -17.77 -2.74
C HIS A 6 3.09 -18.15 -3.66
N VAL A 7 2.05 -18.77 -3.12
CA VAL A 7 0.84 -19.09 -3.89
C VAL A 7 0.12 -17.80 -4.30
N TRP A 8 -0.02 -16.85 -3.37
CA TRP A 8 -0.67 -15.57 -3.64
C TRP A 8 0.04 -14.76 -4.72
N SER A 9 1.37 -14.83 -4.80
CA SER A 9 2.17 -14.08 -5.78
C SER A 9 1.79 -14.36 -7.23
N ARG A 10 1.15 -15.50 -7.48
CA ARG A 10 0.70 -15.92 -8.82
C ARG A 10 -0.74 -15.58 -9.10
N SER A 11 -1.46 -15.00 -8.12
CA SER A 11 -2.89 -14.72 -8.25
C SER A 11 -3.13 -13.39 -8.94
N PRO A 12 -4.20 -13.27 -9.77
CA PRO A 12 -4.56 -12.00 -10.40
C PRO A 12 -4.87 -10.91 -9.38
N GLU A 13 -4.68 -9.65 -9.81
CA GLU A 13 -4.82 -8.48 -8.95
C GLU A 13 -6.23 -8.27 -8.39
N PHE A 14 -7.26 -8.71 -9.10
CA PHE A 14 -8.65 -8.50 -8.69
C PHE A 14 -9.27 -9.70 -7.98
N THR A 15 -8.43 -10.56 -7.41
CA THR A 15 -8.87 -11.70 -6.60
C THR A 15 -8.46 -11.48 -5.15
N LEU A 16 -9.12 -12.19 -4.22
CA LEU A 16 -8.74 -12.14 -2.81
C LEU A 16 -7.27 -12.54 -2.58
N PRO A 17 -6.77 -13.67 -3.14
CA PRO A 17 -5.36 -14.01 -2.97
C PRO A 17 -4.42 -12.95 -3.55
N GLY A 18 -4.77 -12.33 -4.68
CA GLY A 18 -3.98 -11.26 -5.27
C GLY A 18 -3.93 -10.02 -4.40
N ALA A 19 -5.07 -9.63 -3.80
CA ALA A 19 -5.13 -8.50 -2.86
C ALA A 19 -4.30 -8.79 -1.61
N LEU A 20 -4.40 -10.00 -1.05
CA LEU A 20 -3.62 -10.40 0.12
C LEU A 20 -2.11 -10.41 -0.18
N TRP A 21 -1.71 -10.79 -1.39
CA TRP A 21 -0.31 -10.73 -1.81
C TRP A 21 0.20 -9.28 -1.79
N ARG A 22 -0.59 -8.33 -2.27
CA ARG A 22 -0.19 -6.92 -2.31
C ARG A 22 -0.08 -6.32 -0.91
N VAL A 23 -1.00 -6.65 -0.03
CA VAL A 23 -0.94 -6.26 1.38
C VAL A 23 0.27 -6.89 2.06
N TYR A 24 0.57 -8.16 1.74
CA TYR A 24 1.75 -8.86 2.25
C TYR A 24 3.04 -8.16 1.84
N LEU A 25 3.14 -7.65 0.61
CA LEU A 25 4.33 -6.92 0.16
C LEU A 25 4.55 -5.65 1.00
N LEU A 26 3.50 -4.92 1.33
CA LEU A 26 3.59 -3.76 2.22
C LEU A 26 4.05 -4.18 3.61
N HIS A 27 3.47 -5.25 4.14
CA HIS A 27 3.83 -5.82 5.44
C HIS A 27 5.31 -6.20 5.50
N GLU A 28 5.81 -6.89 4.49
CA GLU A 28 7.22 -7.29 4.40
C GLU A 28 8.15 -6.08 4.34
N TRP A 29 7.80 -5.08 3.54
CA TRP A 29 8.61 -3.86 3.45
C TRP A 29 8.70 -3.17 4.79
N TYR A 30 7.58 -3.02 5.49
CA TYR A 30 7.55 -2.39 6.81
C TYR A 30 8.40 -3.16 7.83
N HIS A 31 8.33 -4.49 7.82
CA HIS A 31 9.11 -5.31 8.75
C HIS A 31 10.61 -5.33 8.46
N ARG A 32 10.99 -5.24 7.19
CA ARG A 32 12.40 -5.21 6.81
C ARG A 32 13.05 -3.87 7.08
N ASP A 33 12.31 -2.80 6.91
CA ASP A 33 12.87 -1.45 6.97
C ASP A 33 11.88 -0.47 7.61
N PRO A 34 11.52 -0.71 8.89
CA PRO A 34 10.46 0.06 9.54
C PRO A 34 10.77 1.55 9.64
N LEU A 35 12.02 1.92 9.85
CA LEU A 35 12.40 3.33 9.95
C LEU A 35 12.25 4.04 8.61
N LEU A 36 12.65 3.40 7.52
CA LEU A 36 12.51 3.97 6.19
C LEU A 36 11.04 4.15 5.82
N VAL A 37 10.23 3.12 6.05
CA VAL A 37 8.81 3.18 5.71
C VAL A 37 8.10 4.25 6.54
N ALA A 38 8.40 4.33 7.84
CA ALA A 38 7.85 5.38 8.71
C ALA A 38 8.27 6.78 8.25
N GLU A 39 9.53 6.96 7.84
CA GLU A 39 10.03 8.23 7.33
C GLU A 39 9.31 8.63 6.02
N ARG A 40 9.14 7.69 5.10
CA ARG A 40 8.41 7.93 3.84
C ARG A 40 6.95 8.28 4.08
N TYR A 41 6.31 7.60 5.04
CA TYR A 41 4.95 7.90 5.41
C TYR A 41 4.83 9.32 6.00
N ALA A 42 5.75 9.69 6.89
CA ALA A 42 5.79 11.03 7.48
C ALA A 42 6.01 12.10 6.40
N GLU A 43 6.92 11.88 5.48
CA GLU A 43 7.16 12.79 4.35
C GLU A 43 5.91 12.93 3.48
N GLY A 44 5.28 11.82 3.12
CA GLY A 44 4.08 11.82 2.29
C GLY A 44 2.91 12.50 2.98
N SER A 45 2.78 12.37 4.29
CA SER A 45 1.69 13.01 5.05
C SER A 45 1.77 14.53 5.04
N ARG A 46 2.94 15.09 4.76
CA ARG A 46 3.15 16.54 4.64
C ARG A 46 2.95 17.07 3.23
N ALA A 47 2.76 16.20 2.26
CA ALA A 47 2.56 16.62 0.88
C ALA A 47 1.24 17.42 0.75
N PRO A 48 1.23 18.55 0.01
CA PRO A 48 0.01 19.34 -0.15
C PRO A 48 -1.05 18.60 -0.96
N ILE A 49 -0.62 17.71 -1.84
CA ILE A 49 -1.52 16.87 -2.64
C ILE A 49 -1.01 15.44 -2.58
N ILE A 50 -1.90 14.52 -2.24
CA ILE A 50 -1.64 13.08 -2.27
C ILE A 50 -2.52 12.50 -3.36
N GLN A 51 -1.90 11.95 -4.39
CA GLN A 51 -2.60 11.44 -5.56
C GLN A 51 -3.58 10.32 -5.17
N GLY A 52 -4.83 10.50 -5.55
CA GLY A 52 -5.91 9.56 -5.24
C GLY A 52 -6.63 9.84 -3.92
N LEU A 53 -6.22 10.84 -3.14
CA LEU A 53 -6.89 11.24 -1.92
C LEU A 53 -7.36 12.69 -2.02
N GLU A 54 -8.59 12.95 -1.61
CA GLU A 54 -9.16 14.29 -1.63
C GLU A 54 -8.84 15.04 -0.33
N ALA A 55 -8.53 16.33 -0.45
CA ALA A 55 -8.29 17.17 0.71
C ALA A 55 -9.63 17.60 1.34
N PRO A 56 -9.73 17.78 2.68
CA PRO A 56 -8.67 17.50 3.66
C PRO A 56 -8.48 15.98 3.88
N VAL A 57 -7.23 15.55 3.93
CA VAL A 57 -6.93 14.13 4.10
C VAL A 57 -6.73 13.84 5.59
N GLU A 58 -7.56 12.97 6.13
CA GLU A 58 -7.38 12.46 7.49
C GLU A 58 -6.55 11.18 7.41
N LEU A 59 -5.37 11.20 8.02
CA LEU A 59 -4.46 10.07 8.00
C LEU A 59 -4.36 9.44 9.38
N ARG A 60 -4.49 8.12 9.40
CA ARG A 60 -4.26 7.33 10.62
C ARG A 60 -2.76 7.09 10.80
N PRO A 61 -2.29 6.91 12.03
CA PRO A 61 -0.89 6.54 12.25
C PRO A 61 -0.53 5.26 11.52
N LEU A 62 0.64 5.25 10.88
CA LEU A 62 1.11 4.08 10.14
C LEU A 62 1.15 2.83 11.01
N SER A 63 1.60 2.96 12.26
CA SER A 63 1.69 1.82 13.19
C SER A 63 0.33 1.13 13.39
N LEU A 64 -0.76 1.88 13.47
CA LEU A 64 -2.11 1.31 13.61
C LEU A 64 -2.55 0.60 12.34
N ILE A 65 -2.27 1.18 11.18
CA ILE A 65 -2.58 0.55 9.90
C ILE A 65 -1.82 -0.78 9.78
N MET A 66 -0.54 -0.78 10.15
CA MET A 66 0.27 -1.99 10.05
C MET A 66 -0.13 -3.07 11.06
N GLU A 67 -0.66 -2.69 12.24
CA GLU A 67 -1.25 -3.65 13.17
C GLU A 67 -2.47 -4.35 12.57
N GLU A 68 -3.33 -3.59 11.90
CA GLU A 68 -4.50 -4.14 11.22
C GLU A 68 -4.13 -5.03 10.05
N VAL A 69 -3.12 -4.63 9.27
CA VAL A 69 -2.57 -5.45 8.18
C VAL A 69 -2.02 -6.77 8.73
N ASP A 70 -1.27 -6.72 9.83
CA ASP A 70 -0.73 -7.90 10.46
C ASP A 70 -1.84 -8.85 10.93
N SER A 71 -2.88 -8.29 11.56
CA SER A 71 -4.05 -9.07 12.01
C SER A 71 -4.78 -9.73 10.84
N LEU A 72 -4.94 -9.00 9.72
CA LEU A 72 -5.55 -9.54 8.51
C LEU A 72 -4.75 -10.74 7.98
N LEU A 73 -3.43 -10.59 7.88
CA LEU A 73 -2.55 -11.63 7.33
C LEU A 73 -2.46 -12.86 8.23
N ARG A 74 -2.68 -12.69 9.54
CA ARG A 74 -2.76 -13.82 10.48
C ARG A 74 -4.13 -14.49 10.53
N GLY A 75 -5.12 -13.93 9.84
CA GLY A 75 -6.47 -14.48 9.83
C GLY A 75 -7.27 -14.14 11.09
N ASP A 76 -6.87 -13.11 11.83
CA ASP A 76 -7.53 -12.70 13.08
C ASP A 76 -8.72 -11.78 12.88
N LEU A 77 -8.96 -11.31 11.65
CA LEU A 77 -10.06 -10.41 11.30
C LEU A 77 -11.18 -11.16 10.59
N THR A 78 -12.39 -10.61 10.69
CA THR A 78 -13.57 -11.16 10.01
C THR A 78 -13.67 -10.61 8.59
N ASP A 79 -14.55 -11.21 7.78
CA ASP A 79 -14.80 -10.73 6.42
C ASP A 79 -15.31 -9.29 6.39
N ASP A 80 -16.01 -8.85 7.45
CA ASP A 80 -16.51 -7.47 7.56
C ASP A 80 -15.39 -6.44 7.68
N ASP A 81 -14.21 -6.87 8.16
CA ASP A 81 -13.04 -5.98 8.30
C ASP A 81 -12.21 -5.87 7.02
N LEU A 82 -12.41 -6.77 6.08
CA LEU A 82 -11.57 -6.89 4.88
C LEU A 82 -11.59 -5.61 4.05
N GLU A 83 -12.77 -5.07 3.75
CA GLU A 83 -12.91 -3.83 3.01
C GLU A 83 -12.12 -2.70 3.65
N TYR A 84 -12.29 -2.54 4.98
CA TYR A 84 -11.65 -1.47 5.72
C TYR A 84 -10.12 -1.58 5.67
N VAL A 85 -9.59 -2.77 5.93
CA VAL A 85 -8.12 -2.97 5.96
C VAL A 85 -7.52 -2.81 4.57
N LEU A 86 -8.17 -3.32 3.53
CA LEU A 86 -7.70 -3.14 2.15
C LEU A 86 -7.68 -1.65 1.77
N GLY A 87 -8.72 -0.91 2.16
CA GLY A 87 -8.79 0.53 1.93
C GLY A 87 -7.70 1.30 2.67
N GLU A 88 -7.44 0.95 3.92
CA GLU A 88 -6.39 1.59 4.72
C GLU A 88 -4.99 1.28 4.16
N ALA A 89 -4.76 0.05 3.70
CA ALA A 89 -3.49 -0.31 3.05
C ALA A 89 -3.29 0.48 1.76
N SER A 90 -4.34 0.68 0.96
CA SER A 90 -4.31 1.52 -0.23
C SER A 90 -3.93 2.96 0.11
N ARG A 91 -4.57 3.55 1.13
CA ARG A 91 -4.28 4.91 1.57
C ARG A 91 -2.82 5.04 2.02
N ALA A 92 -2.33 4.07 2.79
CA ALA A 92 -0.93 4.05 3.23
C ALA A 92 0.03 4.02 2.04
N MET A 93 -0.26 3.23 1.02
CA MET A 93 0.57 3.16 -0.20
C MET A 93 0.58 4.49 -0.95
N ARG A 94 -0.54 5.21 -1.01
CA ARG A 94 -0.60 6.53 -1.64
C ARG A 94 0.23 7.56 -0.88
N VAL A 95 0.19 7.53 0.44
CA VAL A 95 1.02 8.41 1.28
C VAL A 95 2.49 8.07 1.09
N LEU A 96 2.85 6.79 1.08
CA LEU A 96 4.23 6.33 0.82
C LEU A 96 4.71 6.77 -0.57
N ALA A 97 3.84 6.69 -1.58
CA ALA A 97 4.17 7.16 -2.92
C ALA A 97 4.47 8.66 -2.93
N ALA A 98 3.68 9.45 -2.21
CA ALA A 98 3.93 10.90 -2.08
C ALA A 98 5.26 11.17 -1.39
N GLY A 99 5.63 10.36 -0.39
CA GLY A 99 6.92 10.45 0.29
C GLY A 99 8.09 10.08 -0.62
N GLU A 100 7.94 9.05 -1.44
CA GLU A 100 8.97 8.67 -2.42
C GLU A 100 9.21 9.80 -3.43
N ALA A 101 8.15 10.40 -3.96
CA ALA A 101 8.24 11.47 -4.94
C ALA A 101 8.87 12.74 -4.35
N GLY A 102 8.61 13.03 -3.07
CA GLY A 102 9.13 14.23 -2.39
C GLY A 102 10.52 14.06 -1.82
N ALA A 103 10.96 12.82 -1.56
CA ALA A 103 12.21 12.55 -0.86
C ALA A 103 13.44 12.62 -1.76
N LEU A 104 13.27 12.40 -3.07
CA LEU A 104 14.39 12.43 -4.03
C LEU A 104 14.05 13.41 -5.13
N TRP A 105 14.74 14.55 -5.09
CA TRP A 105 14.67 15.54 -6.16
C TRP A 105 15.77 15.23 -7.17
N ILE A 106 15.38 14.81 -8.36
CA ILE A 106 16.32 14.52 -9.44
C ILE A 106 15.97 15.40 -10.63
N GLU A 107 16.84 16.36 -10.92
CA GLU A 107 16.64 17.33 -12.00
C GLU A 107 16.98 16.76 -13.37
N ASP A 108 17.90 15.80 -13.43
CA ASP A 108 18.37 15.21 -14.68
C ASP A 108 17.55 13.95 -15.02
N PRO A 109 16.68 14.00 -16.03
CA PRO A 109 15.89 12.84 -16.43
C PRO A 109 16.73 11.68 -16.98
N ALA A 110 17.98 11.91 -17.32
CA ALA A 110 18.89 10.86 -17.78
C ALA A 110 19.54 10.09 -16.62
N ASP A 111 19.39 10.57 -15.37
CA ASP A 111 19.95 9.90 -14.21
C ASP A 111 19.24 8.56 -13.98
N PRO A 112 19.99 7.42 -13.89
CA PRO A 112 19.39 6.12 -13.61
C PRO A 112 18.55 6.08 -12.32
N LEU A 113 18.90 6.90 -11.31
CA LEU A 113 18.12 6.99 -10.07
C LEU A 113 16.74 7.62 -10.30
N ALA A 114 16.64 8.57 -11.24
CA ALA A 114 15.35 9.18 -11.59
C ALA A 114 14.37 8.14 -12.09
N HIS A 115 14.84 7.24 -12.95
CA HIS A 115 14.01 6.15 -13.47
C HIS A 115 13.52 5.22 -12.35
N ARG A 116 14.42 4.83 -11.44
CA ARG A 116 14.06 3.94 -10.32
C ARG A 116 13.03 4.56 -9.39
N VAL A 117 13.20 5.84 -9.06
CA VAL A 117 12.27 6.57 -8.18
C VAL A 117 10.90 6.65 -8.84
N THR A 118 10.84 7.00 -10.13
CA THR A 118 9.59 7.10 -10.88
C THR A 118 8.88 5.75 -10.93
N MET A 119 9.62 4.67 -11.19
CA MET A 119 9.05 3.32 -11.26
C MET A 119 8.46 2.89 -9.92
N ARG A 120 9.17 3.14 -8.81
CA ARG A 120 8.69 2.77 -7.48
C ARG A 120 7.45 3.57 -7.10
N HIS A 121 7.45 4.87 -7.34
CA HIS A 121 6.30 5.74 -7.10
C HIS A 121 5.08 5.25 -7.89
N SER A 122 5.26 4.97 -9.17
CA SER A 122 4.19 4.48 -10.05
C SER A 122 3.68 3.11 -9.60
N ALA A 123 4.58 2.20 -9.20
CA ALA A 123 4.20 0.87 -8.73
C ALA A 123 3.34 0.95 -7.48
N LEU A 124 3.67 1.83 -6.53
CA LEU A 124 2.86 2.04 -5.33
C LEU A 124 1.46 2.53 -5.67
N LEU A 125 1.34 3.48 -6.61
CA LEU A 125 0.04 4.01 -7.02
C LEU A 125 -0.80 2.97 -7.74
N VAL A 126 -0.21 2.18 -8.62
CA VAL A 126 -0.90 1.09 -9.30
C VAL A 126 -1.41 0.06 -8.29
N THR A 127 -0.57 -0.32 -7.34
CA THR A 127 -0.95 -1.26 -6.28
C THR A 127 -2.07 -0.70 -5.42
N ALA A 128 -2.01 0.60 -5.08
CA ALA A 128 -3.08 1.26 -4.33
C ALA A 128 -4.41 1.22 -5.08
N ASP A 129 -4.40 1.50 -6.40
CA ASP A 129 -5.60 1.42 -7.22
C ASP A 129 -6.18 0.00 -7.24
N GLU A 130 -5.33 -1.02 -7.34
CA GLU A 130 -5.76 -2.42 -7.30
C GLU A 130 -6.40 -2.78 -5.96
N LEU A 131 -5.84 -2.31 -4.85
CA LEU A 131 -6.41 -2.52 -3.52
C LEU A 131 -7.72 -1.77 -3.34
N ASP A 132 -7.89 -0.59 -3.93
CA ASP A 132 -9.15 0.14 -3.89
C ASP A 132 -10.27 -0.62 -4.61
N VAL A 133 -9.96 -1.23 -5.76
CA VAL A 133 -10.92 -2.08 -6.48
C VAL A 133 -11.27 -3.30 -5.62
N ALA A 134 -10.26 -3.96 -5.03
CA ALA A 134 -10.48 -5.12 -4.17
C ALA A 134 -11.34 -4.75 -2.94
N ALA A 135 -11.11 -3.58 -2.34
CA ALA A 135 -11.91 -3.11 -1.22
C ALA A 135 -13.38 -2.93 -1.61
N ARG A 136 -13.64 -2.33 -2.78
CA ARG A 136 -15.02 -2.16 -3.28
C ARG A 136 -15.69 -3.49 -3.55
N GLU A 137 -14.97 -4.45 -4.11
CA GLU A 137 -15.51 -5.79 -4.34
C GLU A 137 -15.76 -6.55 -3.05
N ALA A 138 -14.88 -6.39 -2.05
CA ALA A 138 -15.09 -6.95 -0.72
C ALA A 138 -16.36 -6.39 -0.07
N ALA A 139 -16.61 -5.07 -0.25
CA ALA A 139 -17.79 -4.41 0.32
C ALA A 139 -19.10 -5.00 -0.21
N VAL A 140 -19.13 -5.40 -1.49
CA VAL A 140 -20.33 -5.98 -2.11
C VAL A 140 -20.30 -7.52 -2.18
N GLY A 141 -19.28 -8.15 -1.59
CA GLY A 141 -19.18 -9.61 -1.50
C GLY A 141 -18.76 -10.31 -2.79
N THR A 142 -18.14 -9.58 -3.72
CA THR A 142 -17.72 -10.14 -5.02
C THR A 142 -16.23 -10.42 -5.15
N LEU A 143 -15.45 -10.17 -4.09
CA LEU A 143 -14.02 -10.46 -4.09
C LEU A 143 -13.78 -11.95 -3.82
N ASP A 144 -13.35 -12.65 -4.83
CA ASP A 144 -13.05 -14.07 -4.77
C ASP A 144 -11.53 -14.30 -4.53
#